data_5594017be456977461fc4ed8744de9e2
#
_entry.id   5594017be456977461fc4ed8744de9e2
#
_cell.length_a   1.000
_cell.length_b   1.000
_cell.length_c   1.000
_cell.angle_alpha   90.00
_cell.angle_beta   90.00
_cell.angle_gamma   90.00
#
_symmetry.space_group_name_H-M   'P 1'
#
loop_
_entity.id
_entity.type
_entity.pdbx_description
1 polymer ?
#
loop_
_entity_poly.entity_id
_entity_poly.type
_entity_poly.pdbx_seq_one_letter_code
_entity_poly.pdbx_strand_id
1 'polypeptide(L)'
;MNMISIASHEPFQKLYPLSLLAQSVSRQTSGCLRVSDGSASWSIYLYQGRLTYASNSVDPFGRLDRHLRQLSQYVPTLVSAVRVQVRLLFDRGSGSTATQVPDYQAICWLVEQQYLNLAQASTLIENIAKEVIGQFLQLQQGAYELIDREKLIEFPQLCQLELRPLVEYCQHQLRQRSPQRSRPPAAPARPSPQYQERAAAPSAGPMAPGAPKATKAGIAKSTYTIACIDDSPTVLQAIKAFLDDTSFSVIMISNPVQALMQIVRSKPDLILLDVEMPNLDGYELCSLLRRHPMFKTTPIIMVTGNTGFIDRAKAKLVRASGYLTKPFTQPDLLKMVFKHLT
;
A
#
# COMPACT_ATOMS: atom_id res chain seq x y z
N MET A 1 -4.49 29.48 33.46
CA MET A 1 -3.96 30.14 32.27
C MET A 1 -3.09 29.14 31.54
N ASN A 2 -3.66 28.45 30.57
CA ASN A 2 -2.99 27.43 29.77
C ASN A 2 -2.31 28.10 28.58
N MET A 3 -1.00 28.17 28.63
CA MET A 3 -0.20 28.50 27.46
C MET A 3 -0.12 27.25 26.55
N ILE A 4 -0.91 27.27 25.48
CA ILE A 4 -0.76 26.37 24.35
C ILE A 4 0.54 26.77 23.67
N SER A 5 1.55 25.90 23.78
CA SER A 5 2.81 26.03 23.04
C SER A 5 2.48 25.85 21.55
N ILE A 6 2.42 26.94 20.83
CA ILE A 6 2.32 26.98 19.37
C ILE A 6 3.69 26.51 18.88
N ALA A 7 3.72 25.31 18.28
CA ALA A 7 4.89 24.85 17.53
C ALA A 7 5.20 25.90 16.47
N SER A 8 6.36 26.54 16.56
CA SER A 8 6.84 27.53 15.61
C SER A 8 7.06 26.83 14.26
N HIS A 9 6.12 27.02 13.33
CA HIS A 9 6.35 26.74 11.93
C HIS A 9 7.38 27.74 11.42
N GLU A 10 8.63 27.30 11.30
CA GLU A 10 9.60 28.12 10.60
C GLU A 10 9.13 28.35 9.15
N PRO A 11 9.29 29.57 8.63
CA PRO A 11 8.86 29.89 7.27
C PRO A 11 9.64 29.05 6.25
N PHE A 12 9.02 28.79 5.11
CA PHE A 12 9.66 28.14 3.97
C PHE A 12 10.97 28.84 3.63
N GLN A 13 12.09 28.10 3.74
CA GLN A 13 13.43 28.61 3.53
C GLN A 13 14.21 27.72 2.54
N LYS A 14 15.32 28.24 2.05
CA LYS A 14 16.26 27.45 1.24
C LYS A 14 16.84 26.33 2.10
N LEU A 15 16.71 25.10 1.66
CA LEU A 15 17.21 23.91 2.35
C LEU A 15 18.60 23.54 1.83
N TYR A 16 19.41 23.08 2.77
CA TYR A 16 20.72 22.48 2.51
C TYR A 16 20.74 21.07 3.14
N PRO A 17 20.12 20.06 2.48
CA PRO A 17 19.92 18.73 3.04
C PRO A 17 21.19 18.06 3.56
N LEU A 18 22.30 18.21 2.84
CA LEU A 18 23.60 17.69 3.28
C LEU A 18 24.08 18.33 4.58
N SER A 19 23.91 19.65 4.73
CA SER A 19 24.29 20.36 5.94
C SER A 19 23.44 19.93 7.13
N LEU A 20 22.14 19.73 6.94
CA LEU A 20 21.23 19.22 7.97
C LEU A 20 21.64 17.84 8.46
N LEU A 21 21.95 16.91 7.56
CA LEU A 21 22.45 15.59 7.93
C LEU A 21 23.80 15.64 8.62
N ALA A 22 24.73 16.44 8.11
CA ALA A 22 26.07 16.60 8.71
C ALA A 22 26.00 17.19 10.12
N GLN A 23 25.12 18.18 10.36
CA GLN A 23 24.89 18.74 11.70
C GLN A 23 24.31 17.69 12.64
N SER A 24 23.35 16.88 12.17
CA SER A 24 22.74 15.83 12.97
C SER A 24 23.76 14.77 13.40
N VAL A 25 24.70 14.40 12.53
CA VAL A 25 25.81 13.49 12.86
C VAL A 25 26.76 14.13 13.86
N SER A 26 27.22 15.37 13.60
CA SER A 26 28.20 16.06 14.44
C SER A 26 27.68 16.32 15.86
N ARG A 27 26.38 16.59 16.00
CA ARG A 27 25.72 16.81 17.29
C ARG A 27 25.26 15.52 17.97
N GLN A 28 25.51 14.37 17.38
CA GLN A 28 25.03 13.07 17.87
C GLN A 28 23.52 13.10 18.19
N THR A 29 22.75 13.72 17.30
CA THR A 29 21.31 13.96 17.50
C THR A 29 20.57 12.64 17.73
N SER A 30 19.64 12.64 18.72
CA SER A 30 18.69 11.56 18.96
C SER A 30 17.28 12.13 18.86
N GLY A 31 16.48 11.67 17.88
CA GLY A 31 15.15 12.18 17.60
C GLY A 31 14.76 12.00 16.14
N CYS A 32 13.86 12.85 15.64
CA CYS A 32 13.42 12.85 14.27
C CYS A 32 13.64 14.22 13.62
N LEU A 33 14.46 14.24 12.55
CA LEU A 33 14.52 15.39 11.65
C LEU A 33 13.36 15.25 10.66
N ARG A 34 12.36 16.12 10.80
CA ARG A 34 11.23 16.21 9.87
C ARG A 34 11.42 17.39 8.94
N VAL A 35 11.20 17.18 7.64
CA VAL A 35 11.31 18.21 6.61
C VAL A 35 10.10 18.13 5.72
N SER A 36 9.52 19.28 5.35
CA SER A 36 8.37 19.36 4.46
C SER A 36 8.65 20.38 3.35
N ASP A 37 8.32 20.01 2.10
CA ASP A 37 8.35 20.91 0.95
C ASP A 37 6.96 21.49 0.60
N GLY A 38 5.96 21.24 1.48
CA GLY A 38 4.56 21.65 1.29
C GLY A 38 3.71 20.62 0.54
N SER A 39 4.32 19.75 -0.27
CA SER A 39 3.62 18.66 -0.97
C SER A 39 3.84 17.31 -0.28
N ALA A 40 5.01 17.11 0.30
CA ALA A 40 5.42 15.88 0.98
C ALA A 40 6.26 16.20 2.23
N SER A 41 6.36 15.23 3.13
CA SER A 41 7.20 15.31 4.31
C SER A 41 8.14 14.11 4.40
N TRP A 42 9.38 14.39 4.83
CA TRP A 42 10.43 13.40 5.09
C TRP A 42 10.68 13.35 6.59
N SER A 43 10.77 12.15 7.13
CA SER A 43 11.06 11.89 8.54
C SER A 43 12.30 11.00 8.63
N ILE A 44 13.38 11.54 9.22
CA ILE A 44 14.68 10.88 9.36
C ILE A 44 14.91 10.65 10.85
N TYR A 45 14.80 9.39 11.28
CA TYR A 45 14.93 9.00 12.69
C TYR A 45 16.37 8.67 13.02
N LEU A 46 16.89 9.30 14.04
CA LEU A 46 18.28 9.25 14.44
C LEU A 46 18.43 8.81 15.89
N TYR A 47 19.47 8.07 16.17
CA TYR A 47 19.93 7.74 17.52
C TYR A 47 21.43 7.92 17.60
N GLN A 48 21.90 8.85 18.45
CA GLN A 48 23.30 9.23 18.58
C GLN A 48 23.98 9.51 17.21
N GLY A 49 23.31 10.27 16.35
CA GLY A 49 23.78 10.61 15.03
C GLY A 49 23.76 9.50 13.99
N ARG A 50 23.31 8.29 14.34
CA ARG A 50 23.14 7.17 13.42
C ARG A 50 21.68 7.06 12.99
N LEU A 51 21.46 6.67 11.74
CA LEU A 51 20.13 6.48 11.19
C LEU A 51 19.52 5.17 11.71
N THR A 52 18.33 5.27 12.29
CA THR A 52 17.53 4.09 12.69
C THR A 52 16.43 3.76 11.69
N TYR A 53 15.83 4.79 11.08
CA TYR A 53 14.84 4.66 10.03
C TYR A 53 14.69 5.96 9.23
N ALA A 54 14.21 5.85 7.99
CA ALA A 54 13.80 6.99 7.19
C ALA A 54 12.51 6.67 6.45
N SER A 55 11.56 7.61 6.46
CA SER A 55 10.29 7.51 5.73
C SER A 55 9.94 8.84 5.08
N ASN A 56 9.02 8.81 4.11
CA ASN A 56 8.35 10.01 3.62
C ASN A 56 6.87 9.74 3.41
N SER A 57 6.08 10.80 3.32
CA SER A 57 4.63 10.73 3.20
C SER A 57 4.13 10.24 1.82
N VAL A 58 5.03 10.11 0.83
CA VAL A 58 4.67 9.66 -0.53
C VAL A 58 4.65 8.14 -0.57
N ASP A 59 3.47 7.56 -0.52
CA ASP A 59 3.20 6.12 -0.64
C ASP A 59 4.16 5.22 0.17
N PRO A 60 4.19 5.35 1.51
CA PRO A 60 5.13 4.59 2.36
C PRO A 60 4.92 3.08 2.24
N PHE A 61 3.66 2.63 2.10
CA PHE A 61 3.35 1.20 1.96
C PHE A 61 3.65 0.65 0.57
N GLY A 62 3.47 1.42 -0.49
CA GLY A 62 3.91 1.01 -1.83
C GLY A 62 5.43 0.89 -1.91
N ARG A 63 6.17 1.80 -1.25
CA ARG A 63 7.62 1.70 -1.09
C ARG A 63 8.01 0.43 -0.33
N LEU A 64 7.41 0.20 0.85
CA LEU A 64 7.66 -1.00 1.64
C LEU A 64 7.37 -2.27 0.85
N ASP A 65 6.24 -2.38 0.15
CA ASP A 65 5.88 -3.55 -0.65
C ASP A 65 6.87 -3.80 -1.81
N ARG A 66 7.35 -2.74 -2.48
CA ARG A 66 8.39 -2.88 -3.52
C ARG A 66 9.66 -3.54 -2.96
N HIS A 67 10.14 -3.04 -1.81
CA HIS A 67 11.34 -3.58 -1.19
C HIS A 67 11.12 -4.99 -0.60
N LEU A 68 9.97 -5.27 0.00
CA LEU A 68 9.60 -6.62 0.44
C LEU A 68 9.51 -7.60 -0.72
N ARG A 69 9.00 -7.18 -1.88
CA ARG A 69 8.94 -8.00 -3.08
C ARG A 69 10.34 -8.33 -3.61
N GLN A 70 11.27 -7.39 -3.59
CA GLN A 70 12.65 -7.65 -3.94
C GLN A 70 13.31 -8.64 -2.95
N LEU A 71 13.09 -8.42 -1.65
CA LEU A 71 13.65 -9.27 -0.61
C LEU A 71 13.05 -10.69 -0.64
N SER A 72 11.80 -10.86 -1.03
CA SER A 72 11.13 -12.17 -1.12
C SER A 72 11.77 -13.13 -2.13
N GLN A 73 12.60 -12.64 -3.03
CA GLN A 73 13.41 -13.49 -3.93
C GLN A 73 14.46 -14.32 -3.17
N TYR A 74 14.88 -13.86 -1.98
CA TYR A 74 15.91 -14.46 -1.16
C TYR A 74 15.40 -14.93 0.20
N VAL A 75 14.17 -14.54 0.58
CA VAL A 75 13.55 -14.85 1.88
C VAL A 75 12.23 -15.58 1.66
N PRO A 76 12.22 -16.92 1.73
CA PRO A 76 11.04 -17.73 1.42
C PRO A 76 9.83 -17.46 2.33
N THR A 77 10.04 -16.98 3.55
CA THR A 77 8.98 -16.64 4.51
C THR A 77 8.16 -15.43 4.09
N LEU A 78 8.69 -14.56 3.22
CA LEU A 78 8.00 -13.36 2.70
C LEU A 78 7.10 -13.68 1.51
N VAL A 79 6.21 -14.64 1.67
CA VAL A 79 5.19 -14.94 0.65
C VAL A 79 4.27 -13.74 0.42
N SER A 80 3.59 -13.73 -0.74
CA SER A 80 2.69 -12.62 -1.11
C SER A 80 1.61 -12.34 -0.08
N ALA A 81 1.10 -13.39 0.60
CA ALA A 81 0.10 -13.28 1.66
C ALA A 81 0.60 -12.43 2.84
N VAL A 82 1.85 -12.60 3.27
CA VAL A 82 2.46 -11.82 4.37
C VAL A 82 2.53 -10.34 3.99
N ARG A 83 2.91 -10.00 2.76
CA ARG A 83 2.95 -8.61 2.30
C ARG A 83 1.57 -7.95 2.27
N VAL A 84 0.56 -8.69 1.84
CA VAL A 84 -0.84 -8.23 1.89
C VAL A 84 -1.29 -8.05 3.33
N GLN A 85 -0.95 -8.97 4.23
CA GLN A 85 -1.26 -8.88 5.66
C GLN A 85 -0.64 -7.63 6.30
N VAL A 86 0.63 -7.35 6.01
CA VAL A 86 1.31 -6.12 6.44
C VAL A 86 0.52 -4.89 6.03
N ARG A 87 0.13 -4.80 4.77
CA ARG A 87 -0.63 -3.65 4.26
C ARG A 87 -1.97 -3.47 4.98
N LEU A 88 -2.68 -4.56 5.23
CA LEU A 88 -3.98 -4.50 5.93
C LEU A 88 -3.89 -4.12 7.39
N LEU A 89 -2.86 -4.57 8.07
CA LEU A 89 -2.68 -4.29 9.50
C LEU A 89 -2.24 -2.84 9.74
N PHE A 90 -1.44 -2.28 8.87
CA PHE A 90 -0.73 -1.03 9.11
C PHE A 90 -1.11 0.10 8.16
N ASP A 91 -1.59 -0.16 6.94
CA ASP A 91 -2.04 0.87 5.98
C ASP A 91 -3.47 1.33 6.33
N ARG A 92 -3.59 2.19 7.34
CA ARG A 92 -4.88 2.69 7.86
C ARG A 92 -5.41 3.91 7.11
N GLY A 93 -4.81 4.30 5.98
CA GLY A 93 -5.16 5.53 5.25
C GLY A 93 -4.68 6.81 5.96
N SER A 94 -5.00 7.96 5.39
CA SER A 94 -4.47 9.28 5.77
C SER A 94 -4.93 9.85 7.13
N GLY A 95 -5.26 9.03 8.12
CA GLY A 95 -5.64 9.44 9.47
C GLY A 95 -4.53 9.29 10.53
N SER A 96 -3.30 9.01 10.12
CA SER A 96 -2.18 8.78 11.05
C SER A 96 -1.71 10.09 11.68
N THR A 97 -1.73 10.15 13.01
CA THR A 97 -1.12 11.25 13.78
C THR A 97 0.39 11.33 13.46
N ALA A 98 0.94 12.54 13.48
CA ALA A 98 2.31 12.88 13.08
C ALA A 98 3.43 12.09 13.79
N THR A 99 3.10 11.30 14.80
CA THR A 99 4.03 10.51 15.64
C THR A 99 4.08 9.04 15.25
N GLN A 100 3.18 8.53 14.42
CA GLN A 100 3.14 7.13 14.02
C GLN A 100 3.91 6.92 12.73
N VAL A 101 4.71 5.85 12.67
CA VAL A 101 5.49 5.39 11.50
C VAL A 101 4.99 3.99 11.12
N PRO A 102 3.83 3.91 10.45
CA PRO A 102 3.15 2.62 10.26
C PRO A 102 3.97 1.63 9.42
N ASP A 103 4.76 2.13 8.47
CA ASP A 103 5.67 1.32 7.64
C ASP A 103 6.81 0.73 8.48
N TYR A 104 7.34 1.46 9.49
CA TYR A 104 8.32 0.90 10.42
C TYR A 104 7.70 -0.09 11.41
N GLN A 105 6.49 0.20 11.90
CA GLN A 105 5.74 -0.75 12.74
C GLN A 105 5.52 -2.08 12.03
N ALA A 106 5.24 -2.02 10.72
CA ALA A 106 5.11 -3.19 9.89
C ALA A 106 6.41 -4.01 9.81
N ILE A 107 7.57 -3.34 9.72
CA ILE A 107 8.88 -4.04 9.74
C ILE A 107 9.12 -4.68 11.11
N CYS A 108 8.85 -3.98 12.22
CA CYS A 108 8.95 -4.53 13.57
C CYS A 108 8.08 -5.78 13.71
N TRP A 109 6.83 -5.71 13.27
CA TRP A 109 5.91 -6.84 13.29
C TRP A 109 6.43 -8.04 12.47
N LEU A 110 7.03 -7.80 11.28
CA LEU A 110 7.62 -8.87 10.47
C LEU A 110 8.76 -9.59 11.20
N VAL A 111 9.55 -8.87 12.00
CA VAL A 111 10.60 -9.44 12.83
C VAL A 111 10.02 -10.21 14.02
N GLU A 112 9.04 -9.64 14.72
CA GLU A 112 8.36 -10.30 15.85
C GLU A 112 7.66 -11.59 15.44
N GLN A 113 7.05 -11.61 14.24
CA GLN A 113 6.41 -12.82 13.70
C GLN A 113 7.39 -13.77 13.02
N GLN A 114 8.70 -13.52 13.10
CA GLN A 114 9.77 -14.34 12.52
C GLN A 114 9.71 -14.50 10.98
N TYR A 115 9.00 -13.61 10.30
CA TYR A 115 9.05 -13.52 8.83
C TYR A 115 10.37 -12.96 8.32
N LEU A 116 11.02 -12.11 9.14
CA LEU A 116 12.35 -11.55 8.91
C LEU A 116 13.23 -11.77 10.13
N ASN A 117 14.49 -12.08 9.91
CA ASN A 117 15.49 -11.93 10.95
C ASN A 117 16.06 -10.50 10.99
N LEU A 118 16.81 -10.16 12.04
CA LEU A 118 17.36 -8.81 12.24
C LEU A 118 18.27 -8.37 11.08
N ALA A 119 19.06 -9.25 10.49
CA ALA A 119 19.94 -8.93 9.37
C ALA A 119 19.13 -8.59 8.11
N GLN A 120 18.07 -9.34 7.84
CA GLN A 120 17.15 -9.09 6.72
C GLN A 120 16.37 -7.78 6.93
N ALA A 121 15.91 -7.52 8.14
CA ALA A 121 15.24 -6.25 8.49
C ALA A 121 16.20 -5.06 8.33
N SER A 122 17.46 -5.18 8.76
CA SER A 122 18.49 -4.16 8.57
C SER A 122 18.73 -3.86 7.09
N THR A 123 18.85 -4.90 6.26
CA THR A 123 19.00 -4.75 4.80
C THR A 123 17.78 -4.07 4.17
N LEU A 124 16.58 -4.42 4.61
CA LEU A 124 15.33 -3.80 4.15
C LEU A 124 15.30 -2.31 4.51
N ILE A 125 15.62 -1.97 5.77
CA ILE A 125 15.68 -0.60 6.26
C ILE A 125 16.73 0.22 5.50
N GLU A 126 17.90 -0.36 5.25
CA GLU A 126 18.96 0.30 4.48
C GLU A 126 18.51 0.63 3.06
N ASN A 127 17.83 -0.30 2.37
CA ASN A 127 17.34 -0.08 1.02
C ASN A 127 16.24 0.98 0.97
N ILE A 128 15.33 0.98 1.93
CA ILE A 128 14.31 2.04 2.09
C ILE A 128 15.00 3.38 2.37
N ALA A 129 15.99 3.42 3.25
CA ALA A 129 16.74 4.62 3.58
C ALA A 129 17.46 5.21 2.35
N LYS A 130 18.07 4.38 1.50
CA LYS A 130 18.70 4.84 0.24
C LYS A 130 17.69 5.54 -0.68
N GLU A 131 16.48 5.01 -0.80
CA GLU A 131 15.42 5.63 -1.60
C GLU A 131 14.98 6.98 -1.00
N VAL A 132 14.68 7.00 0.30
CA VAL A 132 14.18 8.19 1.01
C VAL A 132 15.24 9.29 1.08
N ILE A 133 16.46 8.96 1.46
CA ILE A 133 17.59 9.92 1.52
C ILE A 133 17.93 10.45 0.12
N GLY A 134 17.88 9.60 -0.91
CA GLY A 134 18.11 10.03 -2.29
C GLY A 134 17.09 11.08 -2.76
N GLN A 135 15.83 10.97 -2.35
CA GLN A 135 14.81 11.98 -2.61
C GLN A 135 15.00 13.23 -1.73
N PHE A 136 15.29 13.04 -0.46
CA PHE A 136 15.57 14.12 0.49
C PHE A 136 16.71 15.03 0.01
N LEU A 137 17.79 14.47 -0.51
CA LEU A 137 18.96 15.24 -0.99
C LEU A 137 18.64 16.17 -2.20
N GLN A 138 17.50 15.99 -2.85
CA GLN A 138 17.08 16.81 -3.98
C GLN A 138 16.22 18.02 -3.57
N LEU A 139 15.86 18.15 -2.30
CA LEU A 139 15.06 19.25 -1.80
C LEU A 139 15.86 20.56 -1.85
N GLN A 140 15.25 21.61 -2.39
CA GLN A 140 15.86 22.93 -2.50
C GLN A 140 15.28 23.94 -1.50
N GLN A 141 14.03 23.78 -1.14
CA GLN A 141 13.31 24.65 -0.21
C GLN A 141 12.28 23.88 0.61
N GLY A 142 11.94 24.38 1.79
CA GLY A 142 10.97 23.76 2.68
C GLY A 142 11.12 24.27 4.11
N ALA A 143 10.32 23.70 5.00
CA ALA A 143 10.43 23.90 6.43
C ALA A 143 10.99 22.63 7.08
N TYR A 144 11.75 22.77 8.16
CA TYR A 144 12.22 21.61 8.91
C TYR A 144 12.04 21.83 10.40
N GLU A 145 11.89 20.75 11.14
CA GLU A 145 11.86 20.71 12.60
C GLU A 145 12.67 19.51 13.10
N LEU A 146 13.26 19.68 14.27
CA LEU A 146 13.91 18.60 15.00
C LEU A 146 13.01 18.23 16.18
N ILE A 147 12.50 17.01 16.18
CA ILE A 147 11.65 16.48 17.23
C ILE A 147 12.51 15.62 18.14
N ASP A 148 12.58 16.00 19.42
CA ASP A 148 13.36 15.28 20.43
C ASP A 148 12.79 13.86 20.64
N ARG A 149 13.68 12.93 21.01
CA ARG A 149 13.34 11.53 21.23
C ARG A 149 12.20 11.35 22.24
N GLU A 150 12.17 12.14 23.31
CA GLU A 150 11.16 12.08 24.36
C GLU A 150 9.73 12.31 23.88
N LYS A 151 9.58 12.99 22.73
CA LYS A 151 8.29 13.26 22.08
C LYS A 151 7.89 12.21 21.05
N LEU A 152 8.77 11.25 20.78
CA LEU A 152 8.54 10.17 19.82
C LEU A 152 8.05 8.92 20.53
N ILE A 153 7.19 8.15 19.83
CA ILE A 153 6.83 6.81 20.29
C ILE A 153 8.09 5.95 20.25
N GLU A 154 8.39 5.24 21.33
CA GLU A 154 9.50 4.30 21.35
C GLU A 154 9.17 3.09 20.47
N PHE A 155 10.03 2.88 19.48
CA PHE A 155 10.02 1.68 18.66
C PHE A 155 11.29 0.86 18.92
N PRO A 156 11.24 -0.47 18.77
CA PRO A 156 12.43 -1.30 18.78
C PRO A 156 13.45 -0.78 17.76
N GLN A 157 14.71 -0.64 18.17
CA GLN A 157 15.77 -0.26 17.25
C GLN A 157 16.30 -1.52 16.56
N LEU A 158 15.82 -1.78 15.33
CA LEU A 158 16.23 -2.95 14.58
C LEU A 158 17.62 -2.84 13.97
N CYS A 159 18.09 -1.61 13.72
CA CYS A 159 19.43 -1.34 13.20
C CYS A 159 19.87 0.09 13.51
N GLN A 160 21.17 0.34 13.33
CA GLN A 160 21.78 1.68 13.38
C GLN A 160 22.74 1.79 12.18
N LEU A 161 22.39 2.63 11.21
CA LEU A 161 23.13 2.81 9.97
C LEU A 161 23.96 4.09 10.02
N GLU A 162 25.16 4.06 9.46
CA GLU A 162 25.97 5.26 9.29
C GLU A 162 25.44 6.08 8.13
N LEU A 163 25.17 7.37 8.36
CA LEU A 163 24.62 8.27 7.34
C LEU A 163 25.61 8.54 6.22
N ARG A 164 26.91 8.61 6.51
CA ARG A 164 27.93 8.98 5.51
C ARG A 164 27.94 8.02 4.30
N PRO A 165 28.09 6.70 4.46
CA PRO A 165 28.05 5.78 3.32
C PRO A 165 26.73 5.83 2.54
N LEU A 166 25.60 6.01 3.23
CA LEU A 166 24.29 6.16 2.58
C LEU A 166 24.21 7.40 1.71
N VAL A 167 24.69 8.54 2.21
CA VAL A 167 24.71 9.81 1.48
C VAL A 167 25.64 9.73 0.29
N GLU A 168 26.84 9.18 0.46
CA GLU A 168 27.81 8.98 -0.64
C GLU A 168 27.22 8.10 -1.75
N TYR A 169 26.57 7.01 -1.40
CA TYR A 169 25.85 6.14 -2.34
C TYR A 169 24.77 6.92 -3.11
N CYS A 170 23.90 7.65 -2.38
CA CYS A 170 22.82 8.43 -3.00
C CYS A 170 23.35 9.51 -3.94
N GLN A 171 24.42 10.23 -3.56
CA GLN A 171 25.04 11.25 -4.39
C GLN A 171 25.64 10.65 -5.67
N HIS A 172 26.28 9.49 -5.57
CA HIS A 172 26.81 8.79 -6.74
C HIS A 172 25.70 8.41 -7.72
N GLN A 173 24.59 7.87 -7.22
CA GLN A 173 23.42 7.55 -8.05
C GLN A 173 22.79 8.79 -8.71
N LEU A 174 22.70 9.89 -8.00
CA LEU A 174 22.18 11.16 -8.54
C LEU A 174 23.06 11.71 -9.65
N ARG A 175 24.39 11.63 -9.52
CA ARG A 175 25.34 12.05 -10.55
C ARG A 175 25.24 11.19 -11.82
N GLN A 176 25.00 9.89 -11.69
CA GLN A 176 24.83 8.99 -12.84
C GLN A 176 23.50 9.24 -13.58
N ARG A 177 22.45 9.67 -12.87
CA ARG A 177 21.14 9.97 -13.47
C ARG A 177 21.05 11.35 -14.12
N SER A 178 21.96 12.27 -13.80
CA SER A 178 22.05 13.56 -14.50
C SER A 178 22.64 13.31 -15.87
N PRO A 179 21.91 13.55 -16.98
CA PRO A 179 22.49 13.44 -18.31
C PRO A 179 23.66 14.41 -18.37
N GLN A 180 24.85 13.91 -18.75
CA GLN A 180 25.97 14.74 -19.09
C GLN A 180 25.44 15.81 -20.03
N ARG A 181 25.47 17.08 -19.61
CA ARG A 181 25.38 18.20 -20.51
C ARG A 181 26.58 18.05 -21.45
N SER A 182 26.36 17.39 -22.56
CA SER A 182 27.25 17.37 -23.67
C SER A 182 27.56 18.82 -24.03
N ARG A 183 28.84 19.17 -23.91
CA ARG A 183 29.43 20.40 -24.41
C ARG A 183 28.86 20.65 -25.81
N PRO A 184 28.31 21.85 -26.12
CA PRO A 184 27.79 22.10 -27.45
C PRO A 184 28.89 21.91 -28.47
N PRO A 185 28.70 21.15 -29.57
CA PRO A 185 29.61 21.18 -30.67
C PRO A 185 29.54 22.55 -31.32
N ALA A 186 30.71 23.08 -31.66
CA ALA A 186 30.87 24.33 -32.36
C ALA A 186 30.02 24.38 -33.63
N ALA A 187 29.29 25.47 -33.82
CA ALA A 187 28.42 25.71 -34.94
C ALA A 187 29.15 25.63 -36.31
N PRO A 188 28.60 24.90 -37.28
CA PRO A 188 28.87 25.20 -38.67
C PRO A 188 27.83 26.17 -39.22
N ALA A 189 28.31 27.01 -40.11
CA ALA A 189 27.67 28.16 -40.74
C ALA A 189 26.35 27.83 -41.46
N ARG A 190 25.47 28.83 -41.46
CA ARG A 190 24.20 28.87 -42.21
C ARG A 190 24.42 28.80 -43.73
N PRO A 191 23.46 28.28 -44.46
CA PRO A 191 22.92 29.00 -45.62
C PRO A 191 21.42 29.27 -45.50
N SER A 192 21.06 30.36 -46.16
CA SER A 192 19.79 31.07 -46.16
C SER A 192 18.70 30.39 -47.01
N PRO A 193 17.47 30.96 -47.09
CA PRO A 193 16.22 30.22 -47.18
C PRO A 193 15.70 30.05 -48.60
N GLN A 194 14.91 29.02 -48.81
CA GLN A 194 14.02 28.97 -49.99
C GLN A 194 12.58 28.78 -49.54
N TYR A 195 11.82 29.76 -49.94
CA TYR A 195 10.35 29.78 -49.97
C TYR A 195 9.81 28.68 -50.89
N GLN A 196 8.77 28.03 -50.51
CA GLN A 196 7.68 27.69 -51.44
C GLN A 196 6.35 27.47 -50.69
N GLU A 197 5.38 28.02 -51.31
CA GLU A 197 4.03 28.38 -51.04
C GLU A 197 3.02 27.22 -51.18
N ARG A 198 1.89 27.40 -50.44
CA ARG A 198 0.48 27.02 -50.80
C ARG A 198 0.12 25.55 -50.97
N ALA A 199 -0.96 25.06 -50.38
CA ALA A 199 -2.34 25.42 -50.54
C ALA A 199 -3.27 24.73 -49.49
N ALA A 200 -4.15 25.49 -48.93
CA ALA A 200 -5.61 25.42 -48.97
C ALA A 200 -6.35 24.24 -48.33
N ALA A 201 -7.16 24.58 -47.33
CA ALA A 201 -8.32 23.87 -46.80
C ALA A 201 -9.46 23.69 -47.87
N PRO A 202 -10.63 23.09 -47.64
CA PRO A 202 -11.44 23.19 -46.40
C PRO A 202 -12.34 21.97 -46.07
N SER A 203 -13.14 22.17 -45.03
CA SER A 203 -14.57 21.86 -44.80
C SER A 203 -14.90 20.69 -43.86
N ALA A 204 -15.46 21.06 -42.80
CA ALA A 204 -16.86 21.06 -42.32
C ALA A 204 -17.34 19.78 -41.60
N GLY A 205 -17.83 20.01 -40.37
CA GLY A 205 -18.43 19.09 -39.42
C GLY A 205 -19.80 18.49 -39.90
N PRO A 206 -20.58 17.88 -39.04
CA PRO A 206 -21.31 18.55 -37.96
C PRO A 206 -21.56 17.75 -36.64
N MET A 207 -21.81 18.53 -35.61
CA MET A 207 -22.80 18.45 -34.50
C MET A 207 -23.13 17.13 -33.80
N ALA A 208 -22.96 17.20 -32.49
CA ALA A 208 -23.61 16.39 -31.44
C ALA A 208 -25.12 16.69 -31.33
N PRO A 209 -25.88 15.83 -30.67
CA PRO A 209 -26.67 16.33 -29.56
C PRO A 209 -26.76 15.42 -28.32
N GLY A 210 -26.81 16.09 -27.18
CA GLY A 210 -27.80 15.83 -26.14
C GLY A 210 -27.49 14.76 -25.10
N ALA A 211 -26.97 15.20 -23.96
CA ALA A 211 -27.09 14.50 -22.69
C ALA A 211 -28.48 14.76 -22.07
N PRO A 212 -29.13 13.78 -21.45
CA PRO A 212 -30.16 14.06 -20.44
C PRO A 212 -29.60 13.97 -19.03
N LYS A 213 -29.92 14.99 -18.24
CA LYS A 213 -29.77 15.08 -16.79
C LYS A 213 -30.53 13.92 -16.12
N ALA A 214 -29.86 13.14 -15.29
CA ALA A 214 -30.51 12.19 -14.40
C ALA A 214 -30.70 12.82 -13.02
N THR A 215 -31.93 12.89 -12.62
CA THR A 215 -32.47 13.25 -11.32
C THR A 215 -32.08 12.26 -10.24
N LYS A 216 -31.67 12.76 -9.09
CA LYS A 216 -31.50 11.95 -7.86
C LYS A 216 -32.86 11.50 -7.35
N ALA A 217 -33.11 10.19 -7.37
CA ALA A 217 -34.11 9.53 -6.55
C ALA A 217 -33.40 8.41 -5.78
N GLY A 218 -33.66 8.33 -4.47
CA GLY A 218 -33.08 7.29 -3.62
C GLY A 218 -33.51 5.90 -4.10
N ILE A 219 -32.52 5.11 -4.51
CA ILE A 219 -32.74 3.74 -4.98
C ILE A 219 -32.37 2.81 -3.85
N ALA A 220 -33.32 1.99 -3.41
CA ALA A 220 -33.05 0.76 -2.67
C ALA A 220 -31.98 0.00 -3.42
N LYS A 221 -30.99 -0.58 -2.72
CA LYS A 221 -29.86 -1.30 -3.29
C LYS A 221 -30.39 -2.45 -4.14
N SER A 222 -30.42 -2.27 -5.45
CA SER A 222 -31.07 -3.19 -6.37
C SER A 222 -30.21 -4.42 -6.70
N THR A 223 -28.93 -4.43 -6.29
CA THR A 223 -27.99 -5.51 -6.63
C THR A 223 -26.99 -5.72 -5.49
N TYR A 224 -26.90 -6.94 -4.98
CA TYR A 224 -25.90 -7.33 -3.99
C TYR A 224 -24.61 -7.78 -4.66
N THR A 225 -23.46 -7.37 -4.12
CA THR A 225 -22.14 -7.79 -4.59
C THR A 225 -21.64 -8.98 -3.77
N ILE A 226 -21.40 -10.11 -4.44
CA ILE A 226 -20.91 -11.34 -3.83
C ILE A 226 -19.50 -11.62 -4.33
N ALA A 227 -18.51 -11.70 -3.42
CA ALA A 227 -17.15 -12.12 -3.78
C ALA A 227 -17.02 -13.64 -3.57
N CYS A 228 -16.60 -14.34 -4.62
CA CYS A 228 -16.37 -15.78 -4.62
C CYS A 228 -14.87 -16.04 -4.76
N ILE A 229 -14.28 -16.68 -3.75
CA ILE A 229 -12.83 -16.97 -3.70
C ILE A 229 -12.67 -18.49 -3.68
N ASP A 230 -12.04 -19.03 -4.74
CA ASP A 230 -11.77 -20.45 -4.90
C ASP A 230 -10.65 -20.61 -5.94
N ASP A 231 -9.67 -21.44 -5.71
CA ASP A 231 -8.58 -21.67 -6.66
C ASP A 231 -8.99 -22.47 -7.90
N SER A 232 -10.16 -23.12 -7.84
CA SER A 232 -10.75 -23.85 -8.97
C SER A 232 -11.62 -22.94 -9.85
N PRO A 233 -11.19 -22.62 -11.08
CA PRO A 233 -12.01 -21.86 -12.02
C PRO A 233 -13.36 -22.53 -12.31
N THR A 234 -13.41 -23.87 -12.29
CA THR A 234 -14.64 -24.64 -12.52
C THR A 234 -15.67 -24.39 -11.42
N VAL A 235 -15.24 -24.35 -10.16
CA VAL A 235 -16.12 -24.05 -9.02
C VAL A 235 -16.62 -22.61 -9.10
N LEU A 236 -15.74 -21.67 -9.42
CA LEU A 236 -16.13 -20.25 -9.61
C LEU A 236 -17.17 -20.06 -10.70
N GLN A 237 -17.02 -20.76 -11.84
CA GLN A 237 -18.00 -20.73 -12.93
C GLN A 237 -19.34 -21.35 -12.51
N ALA A 238 -19.32 -22.46 -11.77
CA ALA A 238 -20.54 -23.08 -11.24
C ALA A 238 -21.27 -22.14 -10.27
N ILE A 239 -20.55 -21.52 -9.33
CA ILE A 239 -21.11 -20.53 -8.40
C ILE A 239 -21.72 -19.35 -9.16
N LYS A 240 -20.99 -18.82 -10.16
CA LYS A 240 -21.49 -17.72 -10.99
C LYS A 240 -22.80 -18.12 -11.72
N ALA A 241 -22.84 -19.30 -12.34
CA ALA A 241 -24.03 -19.79 -13.01
C ALA A 241 -25.21 -19.99 -12.04
N PHE A 242 -24.96 -20.43 -10.81
CA PHE A 242 -25.98 -20.58 -9.77
C PHE A 242 -26.53 -19.24 -9.25
N LEU A 243 -25.71 -18.19 -9.29
CA LEU A 243 -26.04 -16.83 -8.86
C LEU A 243 -26.35 -15.90 -10.05
N ASP A 244 -26.55 -16.46 -11.26
CA ASP A 244 -26.87 -15.68 -12.46
C ASP A 244 -28.32 -15.16 -12.40
N ASP A 245 -28.49 -14.11 -11.58
CA ASP A 245 -29.74 -13.38 -11.39
C ASP A 245 -29.40 -11.87 -11.40
N THR A 246 -30.35 -11.07 -11.85
CA THR A 246 -30.24 -9.61 -11.87
C THR A 246 -30.00 -8.98 -10.48
N SER A 247 -30.28 -9.74 -9.42
CA SER A 247 -30.11 -9.32 -8.02
C SER A 247 -28.67 -9.43 -7.51
N PHE A 248 -27.77 -10.14 -8.22
CA PHE A 248 -26.41 -10.39 -7.76
C PHE A 248 -25.35 -9.92 -8.77
N SER A 249 -24.33 -9.27 -8.27
CA SER A 249 -23.07 -8.98 -8.98
C SER A 249 -21.98 -9.89 -8.42
N VAL A 250 -21.53 -10.88 -9.19
CA VAL A 250 -20.58 -11.89 -8.75
C VAL A 250 -19.15 -11.50 -9.15
N ILE A 251 -18.26 -11.40 -8.17
CA ILE A 251 -16.82 -11.16 -8.36
C ILE A 251 -16.10 -12.48 -8.14
N MET A 252 -15.50 -13.02 -9.20
CA MET A 252 -14.73 -14.27 -9.14
C MET A 252 -13.25 -13.98 -8.88
N ILE A 253 -12.69 -14.63 -7.88
CA ILE A 253 -11.30 -14.46 -7.45
C ILE A 253 -10.66 -15.85 -7.39
N SER A 254 -9.83 -16.16 -8.38
CA SER A 254 -9.12 -17.46 -8.46
C SER A 254 -7.75 -17.44 -7.79
N ASN A 255 -7.22 -16.25 -7.49
CA ASN A 255 -5.93 -16.12 -6.81
C ASN A 255 -6.15 -15.68 -5.35
N PRO A 256 -5.94 -16.57 -4.36
CA PRO A 256 -6.14 -16.26 -2.95
C PRO A 256 -5.31 -15.08 -2.45
N VAL A 257 -4.13 -14.89 -3.03
CA VAL A 257 -3.21 -13.78 -2.69
C VAL A 257 -3.78 -12.42 -3.13
N GLN A 258 -4.54 -12.39 -4.22
CA GLN A 258 -5.20 -11.17 -4.71
C GLN A 258 -6.57 -10.95 -4.07
N ALA A 259 -7.13 -12.00 -3.42
CA ALA A 259 -8.48 -11.98 -2.89
C ALA A 259 -8.72 -10.78 -1.98
N LEU A 260 -7.83 -10.55 -1.05
CA LEU A 260 -7.97 -9.52 -0.05
C LEU A 260 -7.98 -8.10 -0.66
N MET A 261 -7.13 -7.82 -1.65
CA MET A 261 -7.15 -6.54 -2.35
C MET A 261 -8.44 -6.34 -3.16
N GLN A 262 -8.91 -7.40 -3.82
CA GLN A 262 -10.14 -7.33 -4.60
C GLN A 262 -11.36 -7.14 -3.70
N ILE A 263 -11.41 -7.82 -2.55
CA ILE A 263 -12.47 -7.67 -1.54
C ILE A 263 -12.50 -6.25 -1.00
N VAL A 264 -11.34 -5.67 -0.65
CA VAL A 264 -11.25 -4.30 -0.12
C VAL A 264 -11.72 -3.27 -1.16
N ARG A 265 -11.38 -3.48 -2.44
CA ARG A 265 -11.81 -2.59 -3.54
C ARG A 265 -13.30 -2.69 -3.82
N SER A 266 -13.82 -3.90 -3.88
CA SER A 266 -15.19 -4.17 -4.30
C SER A 266 -16.22 -4.00 -3.18
N LYS A 267 -15.79 -4.07 -1.91
CA LYS A 267 -16.65 -3.96 -0.71
C LYS A 267 -17.88 -4.84 -0.83
N PRO A 268 -17.71 -6.17 -0.95
CA PRO A 268 -18.82 -7.07 -1.17
C PRO A 268 -19.78 -7.10 0.02
N ASP A 269 -21.03 -7.39 -0.26
CA ASP A 269 -22.09 -7.59 0.73
C ASP A 269 -22.01 -8.97 1.38
N LEU A 270 -21.44 -9.95 0.67
CA LEU A 270 -21.23 -11.32 1.12
C LEU A 270 -19.98 -11.91 0.46
N ILE A 271 -19.30 -12.78 1.20
CA ILE A 271 -18.09 -13.47 0.73
C ILE A 271 -18.33 -14.99 0.81
N LEU A 272 -18.13 -15.67 -0.32
CA LEU A 272 -17.99 -17.13 -0.39
C LEU A 272 -16.51 -17.44 -0.46
N LEU A 273 -16.01 -18.23 0.48
CA LEU A 273 -14.59 -18.45 0.65
C LEU A 273 -14.27 -19.93 0.75
N ASP A 274 -13.52 -20.43 -0.23
CA ASP A 274 -12.99 -21.78 -0.16
C ASP A 274 -12.00 -21.94 0.99
N VAL A 275 -12.00 -23.12 1.60
CA VAL A 275 -11.09 -23.47 2.70
C VAL A 275 -9.74 -23.94 2.16
N GLU A 276 -9.75 -24.83 1.19
CA GLU A 276 -8.58 -25.51 0.68
C GLU A 276 -8.01 -24.81 -0.56
N MET A 277 -7.15 -23.82 -0.35
CA MET A 277 -6.51 -23.10 -1.44
C MET A 277 -4.98 -23.17 -1.31
N PRO A 278 -4.24 -23.25 -2.41
CA PRO A 278 -2.78 -23.21 -2.39
C PRO A 278 -2.28 -21.86 -1.89
N ASN A 279 -1.24 -21.88 -1.07
CA ASN A 279 -0.52 -20.71 -0.53
C ASN A 279 -1.28 -19.85 0.51
N LEU A 280 -2.58 -20.03 0.71
CA LEU A 280 -3.35 -19.31 1.72
C LEU A 280 -4.57 -20.14 2.13
N ASP A 281 -4.62 -20.57 3.38
CA ASP A 281 -5.77 -21.25 3.97
C ASP A 281 -6.96 -20.29 4.09
N GLY A 282 -8.15 -20.74 3.68
CA GLY A 282 -9.37 -19.95 3.79
C GLY A 282 -9.69 -19.53 5.23
N TYR A 283 -9.33 -20.31 6.24
CA TYR A 283 -9.49 -19.92 7.64
C TYR A 283 -8.58 -18.73 8.01
N GLU A 284 -7.36 -18.71 7.50
CA GLU A 284 -6.46 -17.59 7.70
C GLU A 284 -7.00 -16.32 7.04
N LEU A 285 -7.47 -16.42 5.78
CA LEU A 285 -8.08 -15.30 5.08
C LEU A 285 -9.33 -14.78 5.80
N CYS A 286 -10.19 -15.68 6.30
CA CYS A 286 -11.35 -15.31 7.10
C CYS A 286 -10.93 -14.54 8.36
N SER A 287 -9.93 -15.03 9.08
CA SER A 287 -9.37 -14.36 10.27
C SER A 287 -8.84 -12.96 9.95
N LEU A 288 -8.16 -12.80 8.83
CA LEU A 288 -7.66 -11.52 8.35
C LEU A 288 -8.81 -10.54 8.05
N LEU A 289 -9.82 -10.99 7.33
CA LEU A 289 -11.00 -10.19 7.02
C LEU A 289 -11.74 -9.75 8.31
N ARG A 290 -11.86 -10.62 9.30
CA ARG A 290 -12.52 -10.29 10.58
C ARG A 290 -11.75 -9.25 11.40
N ARG A 291 -10.44 -9.15 11.24
CA ARG A 291 -9.62 -8.10 11.88
C ARG A 291 -9.76 -6.75 11.17
N HIS A 292 -10.14 -6.76 9.90
CA HIS A 292 -10.31 -5.53 9.14
C HIS A 292 -11.62 -4.82 9.51
N PRO A 293 -11.63 -3.52 9.87
CA PRO A 293 -12.81 -2.81 10.36
C PRO A 293 -14.01 -2.87 9.42
N MET A 294 -13.78 -2.84 8.10
CA MET A 294 -14.84 -2.86 7.08
C MET A 294 -15.57 -4.21 6.96
N PHE A 295 -14.91 -5.31 7.34
CA PHE A 295 -15.45 -6.66 7.13
C PHE A 295 -15.80 -7.40 8.43
N LYS A 296 -15.82 -6.69 9.56
CA LYS A 296 -16.20 -7.27 10.85
C LYS A 296 -17.58 -7.91 10.82
N THR A 297 -18.51 -7.28 10.13
CA THR A 297 -19.92 -7.69 10.02
C THR A 297 -20.31 -8.28 8.68
N THR A 298 -19.47 -8.13 7.63
CA THR A 298 -19.74 -8.71 6.32
C THR A 298 -19.88 -10.23 6.43
N PRO A 299 -20.97 -10.84 5.97
CA PRO A 299 -21.13 -12.29 6.01
C PRO A 299 -20.02 -13.00 5.23
N ILE A 300 -19.37 -13.97 5.87
CA ILE A 300 -18.38 -14.86 5.24
C ILE A 300 -18.86 -16.29 5.40
N ILE A 301 -19.11 -16.95 4.28
CA ILE A 301 -19.56 -18.34 4.20
C ILE A 301 -18.36 -19.16 3.74
N MET A 302 -17.90 -20.09 4.58
CA MET A 302 -16.84 -21.03 4.23
C MET A 302 -17.42 -22.10 3.31
N VAL A 303 -16.71 -22.36 2.19
CA VAL A 303 -17.06 -23.40 1.21
C VAL A 303 -15.96 -24.45 1.23
N THR A 304 -16.25 -25.73 1.40
CA THR A 304 -15.21 -26.76 1.61
C THR A 304 -15.63 -28.13 1.16
N GLY A 305 -14.66 -28.94 0.71
CA GLY A 305 -14.82 -30.36 0.43
C GLY A 305 -14.96 -31.26 1.67
N ASN A 306 -14.51 -30.74 2.83
CA ASN A 306 -14.47 -31.50 4.08
C ASN A 306 -15.77 -31.35 4.90
N THR A 307 -16.33 -32.49 5.35
CA THR A 307 -17.58 -32.54 6.15
C THR A 307 -17.33 -32.70 7.66
N GLY A 308 -16.06 -32.65 8.08
CA GLY A 308 -15.62 -32.95 9.44
C GLY A 308 -16.16 -32.01 10.53
N PHE A 309 -16.40 -32.53 11.73
CA PHE A 309 -16.71 -31.70 12.91
C PHE A 309 -15.60 -30.69 13.24
N ILE A 310 -14.37 -31.05 12.95
CA ILE A 310 -13.18 -30.19 13.18
C ILE A 310 -13.25 -28.93 12.32
N ASP A 311 -13.67 -29.05 11.07
CA ASP A 311 -13.74 -27.91 10.13
C ASP A 311 -14.86 -26.94 10.50
N ARG A 312 -15.99 -27.46 10.98
CA ARG A 312 -17.07 -26.62 11.53
C ARG A 312 -16.65 -25.89 12.82
N ALA A 313 -15.84 -26.53 13.66
CA ALA A 313 -15.30 -25.90 14.86
C ALA A 313 -14.30 -24.80 14.50
N LYS A 314 -13.39 -25.04 13.53
CA LYS A 314 -12.47 -24.03 13.00
C LYS A 314 -13.20 -22.83 12.39
N ALA A 315 -14.24 -23.07 11.58
CA ALA A 315 -15.06 -22.01 11.00
C ALA A 315 -15.69 -21.10 12.07
N LYS A 316 -16.16 -21.66 13.20
CA LYS A 316 -16.64 -20.89 14.35
C LYS A 316 -15.54 -20.08 15.02
N LEU A 317 -14.35 -20.64 15.18
CA LEU A 317 -13.19 -19.94 15.78
C LEU A 317 -12.79 -18.71 14.97
N VAL A 318 -12.81 -18.78 13.63
CA VAL A 318 -12.51 -17.65 12.76
C VAL A 318 -13.70 -16.72 12.54
N ARG A 319 -14.83 -16.94 13.25
CA ARG A 319 -16.06 -16.15 13.16
C ARG A 319 -16.66 -16.13 11.75
N ALA A 320 -16.63 -17.27 11.05
CA ALA A 320 -17.38 -17.43 9.81
C ALA A 320 -18.90 -17.33 10.10
N SER A 321 -19.65 -16.73 9.18
CA SER A 321 -21.10 -16.54 9.31
C SER A 321 -21.87 -17.79 8.89
N GLY A 322 -21.31 -18.60 7.99
CA GLY A 322 -21.92 -19.81 7.49
C GLY A 322 -20.89 -20.82 6.99
N TYR A 323 -21.38 -21.99 6.66
CA TYR A 323 -20.59 -23.13 6.19
C TYR A 323 -21.38 -23.90 5.13
N LEU A 324 -20.80 -24.10 3.94
CA LEU A 324 -21.38 -24.83 2.82
C LEU A 324 -20.43 -25.95 2.37
N THR A 325 -20.94 -27.16 2.26
CA THR A 325 -20.11 -28.33 1.90
C THR A 325 -20.17 -28.62 0.40
N LYS A 326 -19.04 -28.83 -0.24
CA LYS A 326 -18.93 -29.33 -1.61
C LYS A 326 -19.15 -30.86 -1.64
N PRO A 327 -19.87 -31.43 -2.60
CA PRO A 327 -20.65 -30.73 -3.64
C PRO A 327 -21.95 -30.14 -3.08
N PHE A 328 -22.36 -28.97 -3.57
CA PHE A 328 -23.59 -28.30 -3.20
C PHE A 328 -24.44 -28.03 -4.46
N THR A 329 -25.74 -27.94 -4.25
CA THR A 329 -26.70 -27.62 -5.32
C THR A 329 -26.99 -26.10 -5.35
N GLN A 330 -27.56 -25.63 -6.48
CA GLN A 330 -28.02 -24.23 -6.58
C GLN A 330 -28.96 -23.83 -5.42
N PRO A 331 -29.99 -24.63 -5.03
CA PRO A 331 -30.84 -24.30 -3.90
C PRO A 331 -30.09 -24.19 -2.57
N ASP A 332 -29.07 -25.02 -2.34
CA ASP A 332 -28.27 -24.96 -1.11
C ASP A 332 -27.50 -23.63 -1.03
N LEU A 333 -26.87 -23.23 -2.15
CA LEU A 333 -26.13 -21.99 -2.25
C LEU A 333 -27.07 -20.78 -2.07
N LEU A 334 -28.18 -20.74 -2.81
CA LEU A 334 -29.15 -19.64 -2.71
C LEU A 334 -29.74 -19.50 -1.31
N LYS A 335 -30.11 -20.61 -0.67
CA LYS A 335 -30.60 -20.63 0.71
C LYS A 335 -29.56 -20.01 1.67
N MET A 336 -28.29 -20.35 1.48
CA MET A 336 -27.22 -19.83 2.33
C MET A 336 -27.00 -18.33 2.07
N VAL A 337 -26.98 -17.89 0.82
CA VAL A 337 -26.81 -16.50 0.43
C VAL A 337 -27.96 -15.62 0.95
N PHE A 338 -29.21 -16.00 0.70
CA PHE A 338 -30.36 -15.22 1.16
C PHE A 338 -30.46 -15.15 2.68
N LYS A 339 -30.10 -16.21 3.39
CA LYS A 339 -30.07 -16.22 4.86
C LYS A 339 -29.18 -15.15 5.46
N HIS A 340 -28.17 -14.70 4.74
CA HIS A 340 -27.15 -13.79 5.25
C HIS A 340 -27.16 -12.39 4.59
N LEU A 341 -27.95 -12.19 3.53
CA LEU A 341 -28.15 -10.88 2.90
C LEU A 341 -29.39 -10.13 3.38
N THR A 342 -30.27 -10.83 4.12
CA THR A 342 -31.43 -10.24 4.80
C THR A 342 -31.06 -9.94 6.23
#